data_0014722ff6c149ba1f25dd2450b8d806
#
_entry.id   0014722ff6c149ba1f25dd2450b8d806
#
_cell.length_a   1.000
_cell.length_b   1.000
_cell.length_c   1.000
_cell.angle_alpha   90.00
_cell.angle_beta   90.00
_cell.angle_gamma   90.00
#
_symmetry.space_group_name_H-M   'P 1'
#
loop_
_entity.id
_entity.type
_entity.pdbx_description
1 polymer ?
#
loop_
_entity_poly.entity_id
_entity_poly.type
_entity_poly.pdbx_seq_one_letter_code
_entity_poly.pdbx_strand_id
1 'polypeptide(L)'
;MDVLIVEPLEPEVMQWLGERHAVRYAPELARDARALRQALFNVRALVIPPSVALDAQALHYAPMLRAVGRLSSGSENIDIEACGRAGVEVVRSVTASAVAEAEFMVGGLLQMLR
;
A
#
# COMPACT_ATOMS: atom_id res chain seq x y z
N MET A 1 -0.27 10.64 8.07
CA MET A 1 -0.38 9.17 8.23
C MET A 1 0.66 8.49 7.35
N ASP A 2 1.44 7.58 7.92
CA ASP A 2 2.53 7.00 7.15
C ASP A 2 2.09 5.84 6.25
N VAL A 3 1.34 4.88 6.78
CA VAL A 3 0.97 3.67 6.03
C VAL A 3 -0.53 3.46 6.04
N LEU A 4 -1.11 3.28 4.84
CA LEU A 4 -2.50 2.88 4.67
C LEU A 4 -2.54 1.50 4.02
N ILE A 5 -3.25 0.57 4.66
CA ILE A 5 -3.43 -0.79 4.15
C ILE A 5 -4.87 -0.97 3.72
N VAL A 6 -5.07 -1.16 2.42
CA VAL A 6 -6.39 -1.36 1.80
C VAL A 6 -6.58 -2.81 1.36
N GLU A 7 -5.52 -3.58 1.30
CA GLU A 7 -5.59 -5.01 1.01
C GLU A 7 -6.05 -5.78 2.25
N PRO A 8 -7.07 -6.68 2.16
CA PRO A 8 -7.53 -7.44 3.31
C PRO A 8 -6.43 -8.33 3.88
N LEU A 9 -6.27 -8.31 5.19
CA LEU A 9 -5.30 -9.10 5.93
C LEU A 9 -6.01 -9.99 6.94
N GLU A 10 -5.35 -11.10 7.29
CA GLU A 10 -5.79 -11.93 8.40
C GLU A 10 -5.66 -11.13 9.71
N PRO A 11 -6.61 -11.32 10.67
CA PRO A 11 -6.60 -10.54 11.92
C PRO A 11 -5.29 -10.60 12.68
N GLU A 12 -4.64 -11.77 12.73
CA GLU A 12 -3.36 -11.93 13.42
C GLU A 12 -2.23 -11.17 12.76
N VAL A 13 -2.24 -11.06 11.43
CA VAL A 13 -1.27 -10.26 10.67
C VAL A 13 -1.46 -8.78 10.99
N MET A 14 -2.71 -8.32 11.00
CA MET A 14 -3.03 -6.93 11.30
C MET A 14 -2.65 -6.58 12.75
N GLN A 15 -2.92 -7.48 13.68
CA GLN A 15 -2.53 -7.29 15.07
C GLN A 15 -1.02 -7.15 15.20
N TRP A 16 -0.28 -8.03 14.54
CA TRP A 16 1.19 -7.99 14.53
C TRP A 16 1.72 -6.65 14.01
N LEU A 17 1.17 -6.19 12.89
CA LEU A 17 1.58 -4.90 12.29
C LEU A 17 1.22 -3.72 13.21
N GLY A 18 0.03 -3.72 13.76
CA GLY A 18 -0.46 -2.64 14.61
C GLY A 18 0.31 -2.48 15.92
N GLU A 19 0.90 -3.57 16.42
CA GLU A 19 1.75 -3.53 17.61
C GLU A 19 3.12 -2.90 17.33
N ARG A 20 3.57 -2.91 16.07
CA ARG A 20 4.93 -2.50 15.69
C ARG A 20 4.99 -1.22 14.89
N HIS A 21 3.90 -0.86 14.22
CA HIS A 21 3.89 0.26 13.29
C HIS A 21 2.60 1.07 13.39
N ALA A 22 2.68 2.35 13.13
CA ALA A 22 1.50 3.21 13.01
C ALA A 22 0.88 3.02 11.63
N VAL A 23 -0.05 2.08 11.51
CA VAL A 23 -0.73 1.76 10.25
C VAL A 23 -2.22 1.99 10.38
N ARG A 24 -2.86 2.43 9.29
CA ARG A 24 -4.30 2.46 9.17
C ARG A 24 -4.74 1.30 8.28
N TYR A 25 -5.66 0.50 8.79
CA TYR A 25 -6.22 -0.63 8.06
C TYR A 25 -7.67 -0.29 7.67
N ALA A 26 -7.91 -0.18 6.38
CA ALA A 26 -9.21 0.24 5.85
C ALA A 26 -9.52 -0.50 4.53
N PRO A 27 -9.74 -1.83 4.58
CA PRO A 27 -10.00 -2.61 3.37
C PRO A 27 -11.30 -2.22 2.66
N GLU A 28 -12.25 -1.62 3.36
CA GLU A 28 -13.49 -1.10 2.77
C GLU A 28 -13.25 -0.02 1.72
N LEU A 29 -12.12 0.66 1.76
CA LEU A 29 -11.78 1.68 0.76
C LEU A 29 -11.56 1.10 -0.64
N ALA A 30 -11.30 -0.20 -0.74
CA ALA A 30 -11.17 -0.86 -2.04
C ALA A 30 -12.48 -0.83 -2.85
N ARG A 31 -13.61 -0.66 -2.17
CA ARG A 31 -14.94 -0.63 -2.79
C ARG A 31 -15.51 0.78 -2.91
N ASP A 32 -14.77 1.79 -2.48
CA ASP A 32 -15.21 3.18 -2.48
C ASP A 32 -14.08 4.07 -2.99
N ALA A 33 -14.04 4.24 -4.30
CA ALA A 33 -12.98 5.00 -4.96
C ALA A 33 -12.91 6.44 -4.48
N ARG A 34 -14.06 7.06 -4.18
CA ARG A 34 -14.09 8.44 -3.70
C ARG A 34 -13.49 8.57 -2.31
N ALA A 35 -13.86 7.67 -1.40
CA ALA A 35 -13.31 7.66 -0.05
C ALA A 35 -11.81 7.34 -0.07
N LEU A 36 -11.39 6.43 -0.95
CA LEU A 36 -9.98 6.11 -1.11
C LEU A 36 -9.18 7.33 -1.56
N ARG A 37 -9.67 8.06 -2.57
CA ARG A 37 -9.00 9.27 -3.04
C ARG A 37 -8.84 10.31 -1.93
N GLN A 38 -9.86 10.49 -1.12
CA GLN A 38 -9.79 11.41 0.02
C GLN A 38 -8.77 10.95 1.06
N ALA A 39 -8.67 9.64 1.29
CA ALA A 39 -7.72 9.08 2.25
C ALA A 39 -6.27 9.18 1.77
N LEU A 40 -6.02 9.18 0.46
CA LEU A 40 -4.67 9.18 -0.11
C LEU A 40 -3.90 10.49 0.10
N PHE A 41 -4.59 11.56 0.42
CA PHE A 41 -4.01 12.92 0.47
C PHE A 41 -2.73 13.01 1.31
N ASN A 42 -2.67 12.36 2.46
CA ASN A 42 -1.54 12.44 3.38
C ASN A 42 -0.84 11.10 3.62
N VAL A 43 -1.04 10.14 2.72
CA VAL A 43 -0.45 8.81 2.84
C VAL A 43 0.92 8.79 2.18
N ARG A 44 1.91 8.23 2.85
CA ARG A 44 3.28 8.10 2.34
C ARG A 44 3.57 6.71 1.79
N ALA A 45 2.92 5.68 2.32
CA ALA A 45 3.04 4.30 1.84
C ALA A 45 1.67 3.65 1.75
N LEU A 46 1.43 2.88 0.70
CA LEU A 46 0.13 2.31 0.40
C LEU A 46 0.26 0.83 0.06
N VAL A 47 -0.59 0.01 0.67
CA VAL A 47 -0.74 -1.40 0.31
C VAL A 47 -2.14 -1.60 -0.25
N ILE A 48 -2.23 -2.05 -1.50
CA ILE A 48 -3.50 -2.18 -2.21
C ILE A 48 -3.76 -3.60 -2.70
N PRO A 49 -5.05 -4.02 -2.78
CA PRO A 49 -5.41 -5.30 -3.38
C PRO A 49 -5.38 -5.23 -4.91
N PRO A 50 -5.43 -6.38 -5.60
CA PRO A 50 -5.48 -6.41 -7.08
C PRO A 50 -6.64 -5.64 -7.68
N SER A 51 -7.73 -5.47 -6.93
CA SER A 51 -8.95 -4.80 -7.41
C SER A 51 -8.82 -3.27 -7.47
N VAL A 52 -7.81 -2.69 -6.84
CA VAL A 52 -7.60 -1.24 -6.83
C VAL A 52 -6.54 -0.88 -7.88
N ALA A 53 -6.90 -0.01 -8.82
CA ALA A 53 -5.95 0.47 -9.82
C ALA A 53 -5.21 1.70 -9.31
N LEU A 54 -3.89 1.68 -9.42
CA LEU A 54 -3.06 2.85 -9.13
C LEU A 54 -2.43 3.33 -10.43
N ASP A 55 -3.14 4.23 -11.09
CA ASP A 55 -2.73 4.85 -12.36
C ASP A 55 -2.29 6.30 -12.14
N ALA A 56 -1.96 6.99 -13.23
CA ALA A 56 -1.53 8.38 -13.16
C ALA A 56 -2.60 9.28 -12.52
N GLN A 57 -3.88 9.01 -12.78
CA GLN A 57 -4.97 9.79 -12.20
C GLN A 57 -5.07 9.58 -10.69
N ALA A 58 -4.96 8.33 -10.24
CA ALA A 58 -4.98 8.02 -8.81
C ALA A 58 -3.79 8.64 -8.08
N LEU A 59 -2.62 8.63 -8.70
CA LEU A 59 -1.41 9.25 -8.13
C LEU A 59 -1.57 10.75 -7.94
N HIS A 60 -2.39 11.39 -8.75
CA HIS A 60 -2.68 12.82 -8.62
C HIS A 60 -3.33 13.16 -7.27
N TYR A 61 -4.06 12.21 -6.67
CA TYR A 61 -4.68 12.38 -5.35
C TYR A 61 -3.75 11.99 -4.20
N ALA A 62 -2.55 11.52 -4.48
CA ALA A 62 -1.59 11.04 -3.49
C ALA A 62 -0.27 11.81 -3.58
N PRO A 63 -0.26 13.13 -3.28
CA PRO A 63 0.92 13.97 -3.49
C PRO A 63 2.09 13.62 -2.58
N MET A 64 1.83 12.96 -1.46
CA MET A 64 2.87 12.57 -0.51
C MET A 64 3.31 11.12 -0.63
N LEU A 65 2.72 10.36 -1.56
CA LEU A 65 3.01 8.94 -1.71
C LEU A 65 4.44 8.73 -2.18
N ARG A 66 5.17 7.83 -1.52
CA ARG A 66 6.55 7.47 -1.83
C ARG A 66 6.73 6.01 -2.16
N ALA A 67 5.83 5.15 -1.69
CA ALA A 67 5.92 3.73 -1.93
C ALA A 67 4.54 3.08 -1.99
N VAL A 68 4.40 2.06 -2.83
CA VAL A 68 3.18 1.26 -2.96
C VAL A 68 3.53 -0.21 -3.13
N GLY A 69 2.71 -1.07 -2.61
CA GLY A 69 2.91 -2.50 -2.77
C GLY A 69 1.62 -3.30 -2.68
N ARG A 70 1.74 -4.60 -2.96
CA ARG A 70 0.70 -5.61 -2.81
C ARG A 70 1.23 -6.77 -2.00
N LEU A 71 0.39 -7.33 -1.13
CA LEU A 71 0.73 -8.58 -0.43
C LEU A 71 0.47 -9.79 -1.31
N SER A 72 -0.49 -9.70 -2.24
CA SER A 72 -0.71 -10.72 -3.26
C SER A 72 0.32 -10.59 -4.38
N SER A 73 0.57 -11.67 -5.09
CA SER A 73 1.54 -11.66 -6.19
C SER A 73 1.05 -10.81 -7.37
N GLY A 74 2.01 -10.23 -8.10
CA GLY A 74 1.72 -9.43 -9.28
C GLY A 74 1.71 -7.94 -9.02
N SER A 75 1.64 -7.16 -10.10
CA SER A 75 1.59 -5.70 -10.04
C SER A 75 0.81 -5.11 -11.23
N GLU A 76 -0.04 -5.90 -11.85
CA GLU A 76 -0.79 -5.52 -13.06
C GLU A 76 -1.76 -4.36 -12.85
N ASN A 77 -2.17 -4.12 -11.59
CA ASN A 77 -3.05 -3.01 -11.23
C ASN A 77 -2.29 -1.71 -10.92
N ILE A 78 -0.96 -1.76 -10.95
CA ILE A 78 -0.10 -0.62 -10.65
C ILE A 78 0.58 -0.16 -11.94
N ASP A 79 0.37 1.11 -12.30
CA ASP A 79 1.07 1.71 -13.44
C ASP A 79 2.50 2.07 -13.00
N ILE A 80 3.43 1.17 -13.28
CA ILE A 80 4.82 1.29 -12.83
C ILE A 80 5.50 2.51 -13.45
N GLU A 81 5.20 2.84 -14.71
CA GLU A 81 5.76 4.03 -15.35
C GLU A 81 5.27 5.31 -14.69
N ALA A 82 3.97 5.41 -14.42
CA ALA A 82 3.41 6.57 -13.75
C ALA A 82 3.98 6.72 -12.34
N CYS A 83 4.14 5.61 -11.60
CA CYS A 83 4.78 5.62 -10.30
C CYS A 83 6.22 6.13 -10.38
N GLY A 84 6.99 5.65 -11.34
CA GLY A 84 8.37 6.10 -11.54
C GLY A 84 8.47 7.60 -11.82
N ARG A 85 7.58 8.13 -12.66
CA ARG A 85 7.54 9.57 -12.94
C ARG A 85 7.15 10.39 -11.72
N ALA A 86 6.33 9.83 -10.84
CA ALA A 86 5.87 10.51 -9.62
C ALA A 86 6.83 10.32 -8.44
N GLY A 87 7.92 9.58 -8.62
CA GLY A 87 8.85 9.29 -7.53
C GLY A 87 8.33 8.26 -6.53
N VAL A 88 7.39 7.42 -6.95
CA VAL A 88 6.79 6.37 -6.12
C VAL A 88 7.46 5.04 -6.42
N GLU A 89 8.01 4.41 -5.39
CA GLU A 89 8.64 3.11 -5.50
C GLU A 89 7.60 1.99 -5.40
N VAL A 90 7.71 0.98 -6.27
CA VAL A 90 6.82 -0.18 -6.24
C VAL A 90 7.55 -1.31 -5.53
N VAL A 91 7.00 -1.75 -4.39
CA VAL A 91 7.57 -2.82 -3.57
C VAL A 91 6.82 -4.11 -3.85
N ARG A 92 7.55 -5.18 -4.13
CA ARG A 92 6.98 -6.50 -4.43
C ARG A 92 7.32 -7.48 -3.34
N SER A 93 6.34 -8.26 -2.90
CA SER A 93 6.54 -9.34 -1.95
C SER A 93 7.06 -10.60 -2.67
N VAL A 94 7.99 -11.29 -2.03
CA VAL A 94 8.60 -12.50 -2.61
C VAL A 94 8.58 -13.69 -1.66
N THR A 95 7.91 -13.59 -0.52
CA THR A 95 7.88 -14.65 0.49
C THR A 95 6.63 -15.49 0.41
N ALA A 96 6.64 -16.69 1.00
CA ALA A 96 5.54 -17.65 0.90
C ALA A 96 4.56 -17.61 2.08
N SER A 97 4.93 -16.99 3.20
CA SER A 97 4.08 -16.95 4.40
C SER A 97 3.40 -15.58 4.52
N ALA A 98 2.11 -15.55 4.88
CA ALA A 98 1.35 -14.31 4.98
C ALA A 98 1.97 -13.32 5.97
N VAL A 99 2.42 -13.80 7.14
CA VAL A 99 3.07 -12.94 8.13
C VAL A 99 4.42 -12.44 7.63
N ALA A 100 5.23 -13.33 7.04
CA ALA A 100 6.53 -12.96 6.50
C ALA A 100 6.39 -11.98 5.32
N GLU A 101 5.39 -12.16 4.48
CA GLU A 101 5.10 -11.23 3.38
C GLU A 101 4.73 -9.85 3.90
N ALA A 102 3.86 -9.78 4.89
CA ALA A 102 3.45 -8.51 5.49
C ALA A 102 4.64 -7.81 6.16
N GLU A 103 5.45 -8.57 6.89
CA GLU A 103 6.65 -8.04 7.54
C GLU A 103 7.64 -7.49 6.52
N PHE A 104 7.91 -8.25 5.47
CA PHE A 104 8.81 -7.83 4.40
C PHE A 104 8.29 -6.58 3.69
N MET A 105 7.03 -6.58 3.32
CA MET A 105 6.41 -5.48 2.60
C MET A 105 6.41 -4.21 3.42
N VAL A 106 5.88 -4.25 4.64
CA VAL A 106 5.77 -3.06 5.49
C VAL A 106 7.16 -2.58 5.91
N GLY A 107 8.07 -3.50 6.24
CA GLY A 107 9.44 -3.13 6.55
C GLY A 107 10.13 -2.42 5.39
N GLY A 108 9.96 -2.91 4.16
CA GLY A 108 10.48 -2.27 2.97
C GLY A 108 9.89 -0.89 2.73
N LEU A 109 8.58 -0.76 2.87
CA LEU A 109 7.89 0.53 2.73
C LEU A 109 8.40 1.54 3.75
N LEU A 110 8.50 1.15 5.02
CA LEU A 110 8.97 2.05 6.07
C LEU A 110 10.42 2.48 5.87
N GLN A 111 11.25 1.58 5.37
CA GLN A 111 12.64 1.89 5.10
C GLN A 111 12.77 2.98 4.03
N MET A 112 11.89 2.97 3.04
CA MET A 112 11.87 3.98 1.98
C MET A 112 11.41 5.36 2.47
N LEU A 113 10.76 5.42 3.62
CA LEU A 113 10.28 6.69 4.20
C LEU A 113 11.33 7.39 5.07
N ARG A 114 12.47 6.77 5.27
CA ARG A 114 13.57 7.34 6.06
C ARG A 114 14.39 8.36 5.28
#